data_2771db1200ac69f01d72d925b13ac484
#
_entry.id   2771db1200ac69f01d72d925b13ac484
#
_cell.length_a   1.000
_cell.length_b   1.000
_cell.length_c   1.000
_cell.angle_alpha   90.00
_cell.angle_beta   90.00
_cell.angle_gamma   90.00
#
_symmetry.space_group_name_H-M   'P 1'
#
loop_
_entity.id
_entity.type
_entity.pdbx_description
1 polymer ?
#
loop_
_entity_poly.entity_id
_entity_poly.type
_entity_poly.pdbx_seq_one_letter_code
_entity_poly.pdbx_strand_id
1 'polypeptide(L)'
;MEVKRTKTDSGYIRYTVSNSKHVRVIAPYGAGSRSSFWIIEIPDLSLPTPYGGFATRAIYFSRTLNGIKEVLSRFSTEEELFGAYYESRLAGKSQLF
;
A
#
# COMPACT_ATOMS: atom_id res chain seq x y z
N MET A 1 3.64 -10.17 5.05
CA MET A 1 3.38 -8.94 5.85
C MET A 1 1.95 -8.98 6.38
N GLU A 2 1.75 -8.51 7.58
CA GLU A 2 0.44 -8.49 8.23
C GLU A 2 -0.10 -7.07 8.36
N VAL A 3 -1.40 -6.93 8.23
CA VAL A 3 -2.10 -5.66 8.45
C VAL A 3 -2.60 -5.62 9.88
N LYS A 4 -2.29 -4.54 10.60
CA LYS A 4 -2.77 -4.29 11.96
C LYS A 4 -3.67 -3.07 11.96
N ARG A 5 -4.81 -3.20 12.64
CA ARG A 5 -5.71 -2.09 12.89
C ARG A 5 -5.36 -1.47 14.24
N THR A 6 -5.04 -0.19 14.23
CA THR A 6 -4.73 0.56 15.45
C THR A 6 -5.65 1.76 15.58
N LYS A 7 -5.92 2.17 16.81
CA LYS A 7 -6.71 3.36 17.11
C LYS A 7 -5.80 4.38 17.76
N THR A 8 -5.76 5.60 17.21
CA THR A 8 -5.00 6.69 17.80
C THR A 8 -5.71 7.28 19.02
N ASP A 9 -5.00 8.05 19.83
CA ASP A 9 -5.56 8.71 21.01
C ASP A 9 -6.72 9.66 20.67
N SER A 10 -6.67 10.24 19.47
CA SER A 10 -7.75 11.11 18.94
C SER A 10 -8.94 10.34 18.36
N GLY A 11 -8.92 9.02 18.40
CA GLY A 11 -10.02 8.17 17.94
C GLY A 11 -9.96 7.77 16.47
N TYR A 12 -8.92 8.19 15.73
CA TYR A 12 -8.74 7.77 14.35
C TYR A 12 -8.29 6.32 14.25
N ILE A 13 -8.82 5.61 13.25
CA ILE A 13 -8.40 4.26 12.95
C ILE A 13 -7.31 4.31 11.88
N ARG A 14 -6.23 3.61 12.14
CA ARG A 14 -5.09 3.48 11.25
C ARG A 14 -4.84 2.02 10.93
N TYR A 15 -4.44 1.74 9.70
CA TYR A 15 -4.01 0.41 9.27
C TYR A 15 -2.52 0.47 9.00
N THR A 16 -1.76 -0.34 9.73
CA THR A 16 -0.31 -0.41 9.61
C THR A 16 0.10 -1.78 9.08
N VAL A 17 1.26 -1.85 8.45
CA VAL A 17 1.79 -3.09 7.88
C VAL A 17 3.04 -3.48 8.66
N SER A 18 3.06 -4.73 9.17
CA SER A 18 4.22 -5.27 9.89
C SER A 18 5.43 -5.39 8.94
N ASN A 19 6.63 -5.23 9.51
CA ASN A 19 7.89 -5.34 8.77
C ASN A 19 8.00 -4.39 7.58
N SER A 20 7.30 -3.26 7.65
CA SER A 20 7.32 -2.25 6.58
C SER A 20 7.24 -0.85 7.17
N LYS A 21 8.02 0.06 6.60
CA LYS A 21 7.98 1.49 6.91
C LYS A 21 7.27 2.29 5.83
N HIS A 22 7.20 1.78 4.61
CA HIS A 22 6.81 2.54 3.43
C HIS A 22 5.52 2.03 2.78
N VAL A 23 5.10 0.81 3.07
CA VAL A 23 3.85 0.27 2.55
C VAL A 23 2.69 0.80 3.39
N ARG A 24 1.69 1.35 2.73
CA ARG A 24 0.50 1.92 3.38
C ARG A 24 -0.74 1.20 2.93
N VAL A 25 -1.66 0.98 3.86
CA VAL A 25 -3.00 0.49 3.56
C VAL A 25 -3.97 1.63 3.82
N ILE A 26 -4.75 1.99 2.80
CA ILE A 26 -5.69 3.10 2.85
C ILE A 26 -7.11 2.52 2.79
N ALA A 27 -7.91 2.85 3.81
CA ALA A 27 -9.31 2.43 3.87
C ALA A 27 -10.19 3.24 2.91
N PRO A 28 -11.31 2.67 2.44
CA PRO A 28 -12.29 3.42 1.65
C PRO A 28 -12.76 4.67 2.42
N TYR A 29 -12.85 5.78 1.72
CA TYR A 29 -13.28 7.08 2.30
C TYR A 29 -12.47 7.53 3.51
N GLY A 30 -11.30 6.92 3.75
CA GLY A 30 -10.38 7.35 4.79
C GLY A 30 -9.58 8.58 4.37
N ALA A 31 -8.75 9.10 5.29
CA ALA A 31 -7.87 10.22 5.02
C ALA A 31 -6.96 9.91 3.83
N GLY A 32 -6.96 10.79 2.82
CA GLY A 32 -6.17 10.63 1.62
C GLY A 32 -6.78 9.69 0.57
N SER A 33 -7.92 9.07 0.84
CA SER A 33 -8.61 8.22 -0.12
C SER A 33 -9.85 8.91 -0.68
N ARG A 34 -9.99 8.90 -2.01
CA ARG A 34 -11.20 9.32 -2.71
C ARG A 34 -11.91 8.14 -3.34
N SER A 35 -11.51 6.93 -2.99
CA SER A 35 -11.99 5.69 -3.58
C SER A 35 -12.87 4.94 -2.60
N SER A 36 -13.82 4.15 -3.14
CA SER A 36 -14.58 3.17 -2.38
C SER A 36 -13.82 1.85 -2.17
N PHE A 37 -12.56 1.79 -2.62
CA PHE A 37 -11.73 0.60 -2.50
C PHE A 37 -10.69 0.74 -1.39
N TRP A 38 -10.34 -0.38 -0.81
CA TRP A 38 -9.11 -0.53 -0.04
C TRP A 38 -7.92 -0.48 -0.99
N ILE A 39 -6.84 0.20 -0.61
CA ILE A 39 -5.70 0.46 -1.48
C ILE A 39 -4.41 0.05 -0.77
N ILE A 40 -3.52 -0.61 -1.51
CA ILE A 40 -2.11 -0.74 -1.11
C ILE A 40 -1.33 0.34 -1.86
N GLU A 41 -0.59 1.15 -1.11
CA GLU A 41 0.19 2.26 -1.64
C GLU A 41 1.66 2.11 -1.26
N ILE A 42 2.56 2.36 -2.22
CA ILE A 42 4.01 2.35 -2.01
C ILE A 42 4.64 3.63 -2.55
N PRO A 43 5.84 4.02 -2.06
CA PRO A 43 6.61 5.09 -2.70
C PRO A 43 7.11 4.63 -4.07
N ASP A 44 7.01 5.48 -5.06
CA ASP A 44 7.55 5.24 -6.40
C ASP A 44 8.94 5.87 -6.49
N LEU A 45 9.97 5.03 -6.48
CA LEU A 45 11.37 5.47 -6.49
C LEU A 45 11.77 6.17 -7.78
N SER A 46 10.95 6.08 -8.83
CA SER A 46 11.17 6.81 -10.09
C SER A 46 10.61 8.23 -10.07
N LEU A 47 9.89 8.62 -9.00
CA LEU A 47 9.21 9.90 -8.88
C LEU A 47 9.62 10.66 -7.61
N PRO A 48 10.87 11.16 -7.53
CA PRO A 48 11.27 11.97 -6.38
C PRO A 48 10.48 13.27 -6.32
N THR A 49 10.17 13.73 -5.11
CA THR A 49 9.47 15.01 -4.91
C THR A 49 10.46 16.13 -4.63
N PRO A 50 10.09 17.40 -4.92
CA PRO A 50 10.96 18.55 -4.64
C PRO A 50 11.26 18.78 -3.16
N TYR A 51 10.43 18.19 -2.26
CA TYR A 51 10.54 18.36 -0.82
C TYR A 51 11.23 17.21 -0.11
N GLY A 52 11.85 16.30 -0.87
CA GLY A 52 12.43 15.05 -0.38
C GLY A 52 11.42 13.92 -0.43
N GLY A 53 11.94 12.67 -0.37
CA GLY A 53 11.10 11.50 -0.51
C GLY A 53 10.61 11.28 -1.93
N PHE A 54 9.57 10.47 -2.07
CA PHE A 54 9.04 10.02 -3.36
C PHE A 54 7.53 10.16 -3.40
N ALA A 55 6.98 10.39 -4.58
CA ALA A 55 5.54 10.33 -4.79
C ALA A 55 5.05 8.89 -4.51
N THR A 56 3.83 8.77 -4.00
CA THR A 56 3.23 7.47 -3.73
C THR A 56 2.41 6.99 -4.92
N ARG A 57 2.29 5.67 -5.01
CA ARG A 57 1.52 5.03 -6.07
C ARG A 57 0.65 3.93 -5.50
N ALA A 58 -0.62 3.93 -5.87
CA ALA A 58 -1.54 2.84 -5.57
C ALA A 58 -1.21 1.67 -6.49
N ILE A 59 -0.90 0.51 -5.89
CA ILE A 59 -0.46 -0.67 -6.64
C ILE A 59 -1.47 -1.81 -6.63
N TYR A 60 -2.44 -1.77 -5.74
CA TYR A 60 -3.49 -2.78 -5.66
C TYR A 60 -4.75 -2.19 -5.04
N PHE A 61 -5.90 -2.62 -5.55
CA PHE A 61 -7.22 -2.21 -5.10
C PHE A 61 -8.04 -3.44 -4.73
N SER A 62 -8.75 -3.38 -3.61
CA SER A 62 -9.65 -4.44 -3.17
C SER A 62 -10.93 -3.85 -2.59
N ARG A 63 -12.04 -4.53 -2.78
CA ARG A 63 -13.31 -4.13 -2.16
C ARG A 63 -13.36 -4.47 -0.68
N THR A 64 -12.48 -5.35 -0.21
CA THR A 64 -12.46 -5.82 1.19
C THR A 64 -11.08 -5.71 1.78
N LEU A 65 -11.02 -5.53 3.10
CA LEU A 65 -9.76 -5.58 3.84
C LEU A 65 -9.12 -6.97 3.74
N ASN A 66 -9.93 -8.03 3.72
CA ASN A 66 -9.41 -9.40 3.58
C ASN A 66 -8.66 -9.59 2.26
N GLY A 67 -9.10 -8.97 1.19
CA GLY A 67 -8.38 -8.98 -0.10
C GLY A 67 -6.99 -8.35 0.02
N ILE A 68 -6.88 -7.24 0.74
CA ILE A 68 -5.60 -6.59 1.03
C ILE A 68 -4.69 -7.50 1.88
N LYS A 69 -5.25 -8.07 2.96
CA LYS A 69 -4.51 -8.97 3.86
C LYS A 69 -3.97 -10.19 3.11
N GLU A 70 -4.79 -10.77 2.25
CA GLU A 70 -4.39 -11.93 1.44
C GLU A 70 -3.20 -11.60 0.53
N VAL A 71 -3.26 -10.48 -0.18
CA VAL A 71 -2.17 -10.07 -1.06
C VAL A 71 -0.89 -9.80 -0.27
N LEU A 72 -0.96 -9.04 0.82
CA LEU A 72 0.22 -8.73 1.63
C LEU A 72 0.81 -9.97 2.31
N SER A 73 -0.01 -10.97 2.61
CA SER A 73 0.47 -12.23 3.21
C SER A 73 1.39 -13.03 2.28
N ARG A 74 1.39 -12.74 0.98
CA ARG A 74 2.25 -13.41 0.00
C ARG A 74 3.68 -12.88 0.02
N PHE A 75 3.94 -11.79 0.73
CA PHE A 75 5.24 -11.13 0.78
C PHE A 75 5.74 -11.07 2.21
N SER A 76 7.00 -11.43 2.43
CA SER A 76 7.64 -11.38 3.74
C SER A 76 8.25 -10.01 4.03
N THR A 77 8.72 -9.32 3.00
CA THR A 77 9.39 -8.01 3.11
C THR A 77 8.82 -7.03 2.10
N GLU A 78 9.03 -5.74 2.36
CA GLU A 78 8.62 -4.71 1.39
C GLU A 78 9.43 -4.77 0.10
N GLU A 79 10.68 -5.23 0.15
CA GLU A 79 11.50 -5.40 -1.04
C GLU A 79 10.91 -6.45 -1.99
N GLU A 80 10.37 -7.53 -1.45
CA GLU A 80 9.66 -8.54 -2.25
C GLU A 80 8.42 -7.94 -2.92
N LEU A 81 7.66 -7.15 -2.19
CA LEU A 81 6.47 -6.48 -2.72
C LEU A 81 6.85 -5.49 -3.82
N PHE A 82 7.87 -4.67 -3.58
CA PHE A 82 8.35 -3.70 -4.56
C PHE A 82 8.87 -4.39 -5.83
N GLY A 83 9.63 -5.47 -5.68
CA GLY A 83 10.12 -6.26 -6.79
C GLY A 83 8.99 -6.82 -7.65
N ALA A 84 7.97 -7.39 -7.02
CA ALA A 84 6.81 -7.91 -7.72
C ALA A 84 6.05 -6.81 -8.49
N TYR A 85 5.94 -5.62 -7.92
CA TYR A 85 5.32 -4.49 -8.59
C TYR A 85 6.13 -4.04 -9.82
N TYR A 86 7.45 -3.91 -9.68
CA TYR A 86 8.30 -3.52 -10.81
C TYR A 86 8.28 -4.55 -11.93
N GLU A 87 8.26 -5.84 -11.60
CA GLU A 87 8.08 -6.90 -12.59
C GLU A 87 6.74 -6.77 -13.33
N SER A 88 5.67 -6.46 -12.61
CA SER A 88 4.36 -6.22 -13.22
C SER A 88 4.41 -5.04 -14.20
N ARG A 89 5.10 -3.97 -13.84
CA ARG A 89 5.26 -2.82 -14.72
C ARG A 89 6.05 -3.17 -15.98
N LEU A 90 7.11 -3.94 -15.86
CA LEU A 90 7.88 -4.41 -17.00
C LEU A 90 7.04 -5.28 -17.94
N ALA A 91 6.05 -5.99 -17.39
CA ALA A 91 5.08 -6.75 -18.17
C ALA A 91 3.93 -5.89 -18.75
N GLY A 92 3.98 -4.57 -18.60
CA GLY A 92 2.98 -3.65 -19.13
C GLY A 92 1.76 -3.45 -18.25
N LYS A 93 1.78 -3.92 -17.01
CA LYS A 93 0.66 -3.75 -16.07
C LYS A 93 0.84 -2.48 -15.26
N SER A 94 -0.28 -1.85 -14.90
CA SER A 94 -0.28 -0.65 -14.05
C SER A 94 -0.44 -0.98 -12.56
N GLN A 95 -0.71 -2.22 -12.21
CA GLN A 95 -0.94 -2.70 -10.85
C GLN A 95 -0.10 -3.93 -10.56
N LEU A 96 -0.14 -4.39 -9.29
CA LEU A 96 0.67 -5.50 -8.79
C LEU A 96 0.38 -6.83 -9.53
N PHE A 97 -0.85 -7.05 -9.91
CA PHE A 97 -1.25 -8.25 -10.66
C PHE A 97 -2.01 -7.91 -11.91
#